data_c5dc0bb0464b24aa3333e8d6c1ef5ebb
#
_entry.id   c5dc0bb0464b24aa3333e8d6c1ef5ebb
#
_cell.length_a   1.000
_cell.length_b   1.000
_cell.length_c   1.000
_cell.angle_alpha   90.00
_cell.angle_beta   90.00
_cell.angle_gamma   90.00
#
_symmetry.space_group_name_H-M   'P 1'
#
loop_
_entity.id
_entity.type
_entity.pdbx_description
1 polymer ?
#
loop_
_entity_poly.entity_id
_entity_poly.type
_entity_poly.pdbx_seq_one_letter_code
_entity_poly.pdbx_strand_id
1 'polypeptide(L)'
;PINPNLTRVQAEGGILQGIGMTLTENITYDKNGYPAENSLFQYKIPARNDIGHIHVEFENSYEPNGPFGAKSIGEVVINTPLPAISDAIYNAIGTRFYELPITPEQIAMAVAAKQ
;
A
#
# COMPACT_ATOMS: atom_id res chain seq x y z
N PRO A 1 -2.00 -22.01 5.28
CA PRO A 1 -1.28 -21.82 4.00
C PRO A 1 -0.57 -23.09 3.55
N ILE A 2 -0.55 -23.38 2.23
CA ILE A 2 0.15 -24.55 1.69
C ILE A 2 1.66 -24.43 1.93
N ASN A 3 2.22 -23.27 1.69
CA ASN A 3 3.62 -22.94 2.03
C ASN A 3 3.66 -21.64 2.83
N PRO A 4 3.82 -21.69 4.15
CA PRO A 4 3.78 -20.52 5.01
C PRO A 4 4.85 -19.46 4.68
N ASN A 5 6.05 -19.89 4.27
CA ASN A 5 7.13 -18.96 3.95
C ASN A 5 6.83 -18.16 2.68
N LEU A 6 6.41 -18.84 1.62
CA LEU A 6 6.03 -18.17 0.37
C LEU A 6 4.79 -17.30 0.54
N THR A 7 3.83 -17.74 1.34
CA THR A 7 2.61 -16.97 1.66
C THR A 7 2.97 -15.69 2.41
N ARG A 8 3.91 -15.76 3.36
CA ARG A 8 4.40 -14.56 4.07
C ARG A 8 5.08 -13.58 3.11
N VAL A 9 5.97 -14.05 2.26
CA VAL A 9 6.65 -13.20 1.26
C VAL A 9 5.65 -12.53 0.33
N GLN A 10 4.62 -13.25 -0.11
CA GLN A 10 3.54 -12.69 -0.92
C GLN A 10 2.76 -11.60 -0.16
N ALA A 11 2.43 -11.85 1.10
CA ALA A 11 1.73 -10.88 1.94
C ALA A 11 2.55 -9.61 2.17
N GLU A 12 3.82 -9.76 2.56
CA GLU A 12 4.74 -8.62 2.76
C GLU A 12 4.90 -7.80 1.48
N GLY A 13 5.09 -8.46 0.33
CA GLY A 13 5.23 -7.79 -0.96
C GLY A 13 3.98 -7.04 -1.40
N GLY A 14 2.79 -7.63 -1.23
CA GLY A 14 1.53 -6.98 -1.58
C GLY A 14 1.18 -5.82 -0.66
N ILE A 15 1.45 -5.94 0.64
CA ILE A 15 1.28 -4.84 1.59
C ILE A 15 2.21 -3.67 1.21
N LEU A 16 3.47 -3.95 0.89
CA LEU A 16 4.42 -2.91 0.46
C LEU A 16 3.94 -2.20 -0.82
N GLN A 17 3.42 -2.94 -1.78
CA GLN A 17 2.86 -2.37 -3.00
C GLN A 17 1.67 -1.44 -2.68
N GLY A 18 0.77 -1.85 -1.80
CA GLY A 18 -0.34 -1.01 -1.36
C GLY A 18 0.10 0.26 -0.62
N ILE A 19 1.17 0.18 0.18
CA ILE A 19 1.79 1.36 0.82
C ILE A 19 2.34 2.32 -0.24
N GLY A 20 3.05 1.81 -1.24
CA GLY A 20 3.59 2.60 -2.34
C GLY A 20 2.51 3.35 -3.10
N MET A 21 1.47 2.66 -3.52
CA MET A 21 0.30 3.24 -4.21
C MET A 21 -0.39 4.34 -3.37
N THR A 22 -0.36 4.19 -2.05
CA THR A 22 -1.02 5.15 -1.15
C THR A 22 -0.19 6.40 -0.91
N LEU A 23 1.13 6.29 -0.82
CA LEU A 23 1.97 7.37 -0.28
C LEU A 23 3.01 7.93 -1.25
N THR A 24 3.50 7.15 -2.22
CA THR A 24 4.70 7.54 -2.98
C THR A 24 4.60 7.39 -4.49
N GLU A 25 3.85 6.40 -4.98
CA GLU A 25 3.80 6.08 -6.40
C GLU A 25 2.83 7.00 -7.14
N ASN A 26 3.35 7.75 -8.11
CA ASN A 26 2.56 8.65 -8.94
C ASN A 26 3.12 8.69 -10.35
N ILE A 27 2.25 8.81 -11.35
CA ILE A 27 2.64 9.07 -12.74
C ILE A 27 1.94 10.33 -13.19
N THR A 28 2.72 11.32 -13.57
CA THR A 28 2.24 12.56 -14.17
C THR A 28 2.56 12.59 -15.66
N TYR A 29 1.78 13.34 -16.43
CA TYR A 29 1.95 13.42 -17.88
C TYR A 29 2.20 14.87 -18.30
N ASP A 30 3.07 15.04 -19.28
CA ASP A 30 3.28 16.32 -19.92
C ASP A 30 2.10 16.67 -20.87
N LYS A 31 2.15 17.87 -21.47
CA LYS A 31 1.13 18.34 -22.43
C LYS A 31 0.99 17.47 -23.71
N ASN A 32 1.96 16.60 -23.99
CA ASN A 32 1.98 15.70 -25.13
C ASN A 32 1.58 14.26 -24.75
N GLY A 33 1.30 14.00 -23.46
CA GLY A 33 0.92 12.70 -22.95
C GLY A 33 2.10 11.78 -22.62
N TYR A 34 3.32 12.31 -22.53
CA TYR A 34 4.49 11.53 -22.11
C TYR A 34 4.58 11.50 -20.57
N PRO A 35 4.84 10.32 -19.97
CA PRO A 35 5.01 10.21 -18.52
C PRO A 35 6.29 10.92 -18.08
N ALA A 36 6.19 11.73 -17.03
CA ALA A 36 7.34 12.38 -16.42
C ALA A 36 8.18 11.38 -15.61
N GLU A 37 7.51 10.48 -14.90
CA GLU A 37 8.13 9.40 -14.12
C GLU A 37 8.36 8.17 -15.02
N ASN A 38 9.28 8.30 -15.97
CA ASN A 38 9.55 7.28 -17.01
C ASN A 38 10.68 6.31 -16.67
N SER A 39 11.18 6.33 -15.44
CA SER A 39 12.19 5.41 -14.93
C SER A 39 12.03 5.17 -13.45
N LEU A 40 12.63 4.10 -12.91
CA LEU A 40 12.63 3.82 -11.47
C LEU A 40 13.42 4.85 -10.64
N PHE A 41 14.11 5.77 -11.29
CA PHE A 41 14.72 6.92 -10.60
C PHE A 41 13.68 7.98 -10.24
N GLN A 42 12.70 8.23 -11.11
CA GLN A 42 11.62 9.18 -10.86
C GLN A 42 10.40 8.51 -10.20
N TYR A 43 10.02 7.31 -10.63
CA TYR A 43 8.91 6.56 -10.06
C TYR A 43 9.29 5.93 -8.72
N LYS A 44 8.62 6.35 -7.65
CA LYS A 44 9.03 6.08 -6.27
C LYS A 44 8.36 4.84 -5.68
N ILE A 45 8.84 3.66 -6.08
CA ILE A 45 8.50 2.42 -5.40
C ILE A 45 9.19 2.42 -4.02
N PRO A 46 8.49 2.11 -2.93
CA PRO A 46 9.10 2.02 -1.61
C PRO A 46 10.23 1.00 -1.56
N ALA A 47 11.37 1.40 -1.00
CA ALA A 47 12.51 0.53 -0.77
C ALA A 47 12.44 -0.08 0.64
N ARG A 48 13.31 -1.06 0.91
CA ARG A 48 13.37 -1.75 2.22
C ARG A 48 13.57 -0.78 3.40
N ASN A 49 14.26 0.34 3.17
CA ASN A 49 14.54 1.35 4.20
C ASN A 49 13.35 2.30 4.46
N ASP A 50 12.36 2.32 3.58
CA ASP A 50 11.20 3.21 3.69
C ASP A 50 10.10 2.62 4.57
N ILE A 51 10.21 1.34 4.89
CA ILE A 51 9.24 0.61 5.70
C ILE A 51 9.88 -0.05 6.90
N GLY A 52 9.12 -0.15 7.99
CA GLY A 52 9.49 -0.93 9.15
C GLY A 52 9.31 -2.44 8.94
N HIS A 53 9.13 -3.16 10.03
CA HIS A 53 8.82 -4.58 9.99
C HIS A 53 7.34 -4.78 9.69
N ILE A 54 7.04 -5.63 8.69
CA ILE A 54 5.68 -6.10 8.40
C ILE A 54 5.49 -7.42 9.14
N HIS A 55 4.56 -7.45 10.08
CA HIS A 55 4.21 -8.65 10.80
C HIS A 55 3.06 -9.37 10.11
N VAL A 56 3.24 -10.65 9.80
CA VAL A 56 2.24 -11.48 9.09
C VAL A 56 1.94 -12.71 9.92
N GLU A 57 0.68 -12.87 10.28
CA GLU A 57 0.14 -14.07 10.91
C GLU A 57 -0.97 -14.66 10.04
N PHE A 58 -1.16 -15.97 10.15
CA PHE A 58 -2.19 -16.70 9.41
C PHE A 58 -3.18 -17.34 10.36
N GLU A 59 -4.45 -17.05 10.14
CA GLU A 59 -5.52 -17.83 10.72
C GLU A 59 -5.82 -19.05 9.84
N ASN A 60 -5.85 -20.22 10.44
CA ASN A 60 -6.17 -21.47 9.76
C ASN A 60 -7.68 -21.65 9.67
N SER A 61 -8.24 -21.45 8.48
CA SER A 61 -9.62 -21.78 8.17
C SER A 61 -9.66 -22.62 6.89
N TYR A 62 -10.41 -23.73 6.94
CA TYR A 62 -10.51 -24.66 5.81
C TYR A 62 -11.50 -24.14 4.76
N GLU A 63 -11.07 -24.08 3.49
CA GLU A 63 -11.92 -23.77 2.34
C GLU A 63 -12.26 -25.06 1.58
N PRO A 64 -13.52 -25.54 1.62
CA PRO A 64 -13.87 -26.84 1.04
C PRO A 64 -13.71 -26.90 -0.49
N ASN A 65 -13.79 -25.77 -1.18
CA ASN A 65 -13.64 -25.68 -2.64
C ASN A 65 -12.20 -25.34 -3.08
N GLY A 66 -11.30 -25.08 -2.14
CA GLY A 66 -9.91 -24.75 -2.43
C GLY A 66 -8.99 -25.96 -2.41
N PRO A 67 -7.89 -25.93 -3.19
CA PRO A 67 -6.92 -27.01 -3.20
C PRO A 67 -6.29 -27.15 -1.80
N PHE A 68 -6.34 -28.36 -1.24
CA PHE A 68 -5.87 -28.65 0.13
C PHE A 68 -6.51 -27.77 1.23
N GLY A 69 -7.73 -27.25 0.98
CA GLY A 69 -8.38 -26.34 1.90
C GLY A 69 -7.83 -24.90 1.91
N ALA A 70 -6.98 -24.56 0.96
CA ALA A 70 -6.36 -23.24 0.89
C ALA A 70 -7.23 -22.20 0.18
N LYS A 71 -7.06 -20.94 0.59
CA LYS A 71 -7.63 -19.74 -0.06
C LYS A 71 -6.59 -19.06 -0.93
N SER A 72 -7.06 -18.21 -1.86
CA SER A 72 -6.18 -17.35 -2.65
C SER A 72 -5.47 -16.31 -1.77
N ILE A 73 -4.21 -15.97 -2.12
CA ILE A 73 -3.41 -14.94 -1.45
C ILE A 73 -2.83 -13.89 -2.43
N GLY A 74 -3.12 -14.00 -3.73
CA GLY A 74 -2.47 -13.15 -4.75
C GLY A 74 -2.61 -11.66 -4.49
N GLU A 75 -3.75 -11.08 -4.84
CA GLU A 75 -3.94 -9.62 -4.80
C GLU A 75 -4.69 -9.11 -3.56
N VAL A 76 -5.24 -10.00 -2.74
CA VAL A 76 -6.01 -9.61 -1.54
C VAL A 76 -5.22 -8.74 -0.57
N VAL A 77 -3.92 -8.92 -0.52
CA VAL A 77 -3.00 -8.22 0.36
C VAL A 77 -2.74 -6.76 -0.06
N ILE A 78 -3.05 -6.39 -1.30
CA ILE A 78 -2.89 -5.01 -1.82
C ILE A 78 -4.08 -4.13 -1.40
N ASN A 79 -5.25 -4.71 -1.22
CA ASN A 79 -6.50 -3.96 -1.05
C ASN A 79 -6.61 -3.25 0.31
N THR A 80 -5.94 -3.76 1.34
CA THR A 80 -6.12 -3.30 2.72
C THR A 80 -5.20 -2.15 3.16
N PRO A 81 -3.98 -1.97 2.65
CA PRO A 81 -3.09 -0.89 3.09
C PRO A 81 -3.66 0.51 2.85
N LEU A 82 -4.29 0.76 1.70
CA LEU A 82 -4.86 2.06 1.37
C LEU A 82 -5.90 2.54 2.38
N PRO A 83 -6.99 1.82 2.67
CA PRO A 83 -7.94 2.25 3.66
C PRO A 83 -7.34 2.31 5.08
N ALA A 84 -6.44 1.41 5.44
CA ALA A 84 -5.80 1.40 6.74
C ALA A 84 -4.92 2.65 6.95
N ILE A 85 -4.13 3.04 5.96
CA ILE A 85 -3.30 4.25 6.01
C ILE A 85 -4.18 5.50 6.01
N SER A 86 -5.20 5.56 5.16
CA SER A 86 -6.14 6.68 5.11
C SER A 86 -6.84 6.89 6.45
N ASP A 87 -7.27 5.82 7.10
CA ASP A 87 -7.89 5.90 8.43
C ASP A 87 -6.88 6.26 9.53
N ALA A 88 -5.66 5.77 9.45
CA ALA A 88 -4.60 6.17 10.39
C ALA A 88 -4.28 7.66 10.30
N ILE A 89 -4.18 8.21 9.09
CA ILE A 89 -3.98 9.65 8.87
C ILE A 89 -5.19 10.43 9.41
N TYR A 90 -6.41 9.99 9.11
CA TYR A 90 -7.61 10.63 9.65
C TYR A 90 -7.64 10.63 11.19
N ASN A 91 -7.28 9.52 11.81
CA ASN A 91 -7.21 9.42 13.27
C ASN A 91 -6.15 10.36 13.88
N ALA A 92 -5.03 10.55 13.16
CA ALA A 92 -3.94 11.41 13.61
C ALA A 92 -4.25 12.90 13.49
N ILE A 93 -4.85 13.33 12.38
CA ILE A 93 -5.01 14.75 12.06
C ILE A 93 -6.46 15.18 11.81
N GLY A 94 -7.43 14.26 11.80
CA GLY A 94 -8.86 14.55 11.60
C GLY A 94 -9.20 15.08 10.21
N THR A 95 -8.39 14.77 9.19
CA THR A 95 -8.61 15.16 7.79
C THR A 95 -8.59 13.94 6.90
N ARG A 96 -9.58 13.80 6.00
CA ARG A 96 -9.61 12.76 4.98
C ARG A 96 -9.09 13.28 3.66
N PHE A 97 -8.34 12.41 2.97
CA PHE A 97 -7.85 12.64 1.62
C PHE A 97 -8.59 11.68 0.67
N TYR A 98 -8.95 12.18 -0.51
CA TYR A 98 -9.73 11.45 -1.52
C TYR A 98 -8.97 11.25 -2.82
N GLU A 99 -7.73 11.75 -2.87
CA GLU A 99 -6.82 11.62 -4.00
C GLU A 99 -5.53 10.93 -3.57
N LEU A 100 -4.95 10.15 -4.45
CA LEU A 100 -3.70 9.42 -4.24
C LEU A 100 -2.60 9.90 -5.19
N PRO A 101 -1.35 9.80 -4.77
CA PRO A 101 -0.88 9.43 -3.44
C PRO A 101 -1.17 10.53 -2.40
N ILE A 102 -1.29 10.14 -1.12
CA ILE A 102 -1.40 11.10 -0.01
C ILE A 102 0.02 11.57 0.33
N THR A 103 0.39 12.76 -0.13
CA THR A 103 1.76 13.26 0.02
C THR A 103 2.02 13.88 1.40
N PRO A 104 3.29 13.92 1.86
CA PRO A 104 3.66 14.62 3.09
C PRO A 104 3.28 16.10 3.08
N GLU A 105 3.36 16.75 1.91
CA GLU A 105 2.97 18.14 1.72
C GLU A 105 1.48 18.38 1.97
N GLN A 106 0.63 17.51 1.43
CA GLN A 106 -0.83 17.58 1.67
C GLN A 106 -1.16 17.41 3.15
N ILE A 107 -0.48 16.49 3.84
CA ILE A 107 -0.66 16.28 5.28
C ILE A 107 -0.20 17.51 6.06
N ALA A 108 0.98 18.05 5.75
CA ALA A 108 1.51 19.24 6.40
C ALA A 108 0.59 20.47 6.22
N MET A 109 0.08 20.69 5.01
CA MET A 109 -0.88 21.76 4.72
C MET A 109 -2.20 21.58 5.48
N ALA A 110 -2.71 20.35 5.58
CA ALA A 110 -3.93 20.07 6.33
C ALA A 110 -3.77 20.30 7.83
N VAL A 111 -2.59 20.03 8.39
CA VAL A 111 -2.27 20.34 9.79
C VAL A 111 -2.16 21.83 10.01
N ALA A 112 -1.45 22.56 9.15
CA ALA A 112 -1.27 24.01 9.24
C ALA A 112 -2.61 24.78 9.16
N ALA A 113 -3.55 24.29 8.34
CA ALA A 113 -4.87 24.90 8.18
C ALA A 113 -5.76 24.80 9.43
N LYS A 114 -5.37 24.02 10.45
CA LYS A 114 -6.10 23.84 11.71
C LYS A 114 -5.55 24.63 12.90
N GLN A 115 -4.39 25.29 12.69
CA GLN A 115 -3.76 26.18 13.67
C GLN A 115 -4.26 27.62 13.48
#